data_0028543d4e11447af1cb345ac78472e7
#
_entry.id   0028543d4e11447af1cb345ac78472e7
#
_cell.length_a   1.000
_cell.length_b   1.000
_cell.length_c   1.000
_cell.angle_alpha   90.00
_cell.angle_beta   90.00
_cell.angle_gamma   90.00
#
_symmetry.space_group_name_H-M   'P 1'
#
loop_
_entity.id
_entity.type
_entity.pdbx_description
1 polymer ?
#
loop_
_entity_poly.entity_id
_entity_poly.type
_entity_poly.pdbx_seq_one_letter_code
_entity_poly.pdbx_strand_id
1 'polypeptide(L)'
;MKRLASGAVVLIALCLAPGLLAAQEEYQDPTCELDQGHFLVRAAKTYIQGATEETDPANREELLESAYRNLMDGINSDQADNPAIWYFLGRYYYLEFDGAGADSAFSRAEQMVPGCSEDINYYRESLWVRLVNRGIDSMQAYAFDGAKDEFRNANDLSQQSNVGLFYLAGIFGQEGELDSALYYFKRVAEVGMADTAHVENYYTAVENVATLYQMLGEWDSTIVWYEKVRETEPNNPDALFGIAEAYAELGNEAEALVIYDEILANADRMSWLDLFSVGVSLFNAEEFERAVQAFKAGLQKNPYYRDGLFNLANTYLELAQDQGRPRSERDQTMREMDSVTHRLIDIDPMNRQTYRILAAAHSLQGMDDTTAIIMDRMEALTFEVLVDNSRPISGGFAVAGRLVNLESSPTTVPTITFEFLDASGNVVSTETIGGETLGPNESKRFDLTQASESIVAWRYRAGS
;
A
#
# COMPACT_ATOMS: atom_id res chain seq x y z
N MET A 1 2.17 -12.01 17.84
CA MET A 1 2.97 -12.17 16.61
C MET A 1 2.92 -10.85 15.88
N LYS A 2 4.06 -10.13 15.82
CA LYS A 2 4.11 -8.87 15.06
C LYS A 2 3.67 -9.18 13.63
N ARG A 3 2.62 -8.50 13.14
CA ARG A 3 2.38 -8.42 11.69
C ARG A 3 3.70 -7.99 11.06
N LEU A 4 4.26 -8.84 10.21
CA LEU A 4 4.96 -8.29 9.06
C LEU A 4 3.84 -7.57 8.32
N ALA A 5 3.79 -6.25 8.49
CA ALA A 5 2.99 -5.41 7.63
C ALA A 5 3.29 -5.92 6.22
N SER A 6 2.28 -6.50 5.57
CA SER A 6 2.29 -6.55 4.13
C SER A 6 2.41 -5.09 3.77
N GLY A 7 3.66 -4.65 3.52
CA GLY A 7 3.89 -3.36 2.93
C GLY A 7 3.24 -3.43 1.56
N ALA A 8 1.94 -3.24 1.52
CA ALA A 8 1.33 -2.60 0.41
C ALA A 8 1.93 -1.20 0.41
N VAL A 9 3.19 -1.09 -0.06
CA VAL A 9 3.63 0.11 -0.71
C VAL A 9 2.48 0.41 -1.64
N VAL A 10 1.74 1.47 -1.32
CA VAL A 10 0.65 1.92 -2.16
C VAL A 10 1.24 1.99 -3.54
N LEU A 11 0.95 0.98 -4.37
CA LEU A 11 1.13 1.05 -5.80
C LEU A 11 0.25 2.24 -6.17
N ILE A 12 0.89 3.40 -6.35
CA ILE A 12 0.27 4.50 -7.05
C ILE A 12 -0.20 3.86 -8.34
N ALA A 13 -1.51 3.60 -8.42
CA ALA A 13 -2.15 3.30 -9.68
C ALA A 13 -1.95 4.58 -10.50
N LEU A 14 -0.84 4.63 -11.23
CA LEU A 14 -0.54 5.66 -12.20
C LEU A 14 -1.68 5.63 -13.20
N CYS A 15 -2.70 6.46 -12.98
CA CYS A 15 -3.59 6.87 -14.05
C CYS A 15 -2.70 7.66 -15.01
N LEU A 16 -2.07 6.93 -15.94
CA LEU A 16 -1.32 7.49 -17.05
C LEU A 16 -2.31 8.31 -17.89
N ALA A 17 -2.32 9.61 -17.65
CA ALA A 17 -2.83 10.51 -18.68
C ALA A 17 -1.97 10.26 -19.93
N PRO A 18 -2.56 10.04 -21.11
CA PRO A 18 -1.78 9.84 -22.32
C PRO A 18 -0.92 11.09 -22.52
N GLY A 19 0.41 10.88 -22.60
CA GLY A 19 1.37 11.95 -22.79
C GLY A 19 0.91 12.85 -23.94
N LEU A 20 0.74 14.12 -23.67
CA LEU A 20 0.60 15.15 -24.68
C LEU A 20 1.89 15.09 -25.51
N LEU A 21 1.76 14.61 -26.75
CA LEU A 21 2.84 14.67 -27.75
C LEU A 21 3.38 16.10 -27.73
N ALA A 22 4.63 16.27 -27.34
CA ALA A 22 5.33 17.54 -27.46
C ALA A 22 5.36 17.92 -28.94
N ALA A 23 4.46 18.82 -29.33
CA ALA A 23 4.58 19.52 -30.59
C ALA A 23 5.91 20.30 -30.54
N GLN A 24 6.68 20.28 -31.65
CA GLN A 24 7.87 21.09 -31.77
C GLN A 24 7.48 22.54 -31.47
N GLU A 25 8.05 23.13 -30.43
CA GLU A 25 7.71 24.48 -30.00
C GLU A 25 8.18 25.48 -31.05
N GLU A 26 7.23 26.23 -31.58
CA GLU A 26 7.52 27.37 -32.43
C GLU A 26 7.75 28.60 -31.55
N TYR A 27 8.81 29.35 -31.84
CA TYR A 27 9.08 30.58 -31.08
C TYR A 27 7.92 31.58 -31.24
N GLN A 28 7.44 32.11 -30.14
CA GLN A 28 6.41 33.16 -30.11
C GLN A 28 7.03 34.46 -29.57
N ASP A 29 6.77 35.57 -30.22
CA ASP A 29 7.11 36.89 -29.74
C ASP A 29 6.26 37.22 -28.48
N PRO A 30 6.81 38.00 -27.51
CA PRO A 30 6.02 38.49 -26.39
C PRO A 30 4.75 39.18 -26.85
N THR A 31 3.61 38.84 -26.23
CA THR A 31 2.33 39.48 -26.51
C THR A 31 2.14 40.78 -25.75
N CYS A 32 2.98 41.02 -24.74
CA CYS A 32 3.02 42.23 -23.92
C CYS A 32 4.03 43.28 -24.40
N GLU A 33 3.84 44.54 -23.99
CA GLU A 33 4.74 45.63 -24.36
C GLU A 33 6.02 45.60 -23.52
N LEU A 34 7.13 45.20 -24.14
CA LEU A 34 8.48 45.17 -23.56
C LEU A 34 9.43 46.08 -24.37
N ASP A 35 10.29 46.86 -23.70
CA ASP A 35 11.33 47.62 -24.38
C ASP A 35 12.45 46.67 -24.85
N GLN A 36 12.40 46.34 -26.13
CA GLN A 36 13.38 45.49 -26.83
C GLN A 36 14.39 46.32 -27.61
N GLY A 37 14.48 47.66 -27.39
CA GLY A 37 15.33 48.57 -28.16
C GLY A 37 16.82 48.39 -27.91
N HIS A 38 17.21 47.92 -26.74
CA HIS A 38 18.62 47.73 -26.41
C HIS A 38 19.26 46.54 -27.12
N PHE A 39 20.55 46.66 -27.54
CA PHE A 39 21.20 45.64 -28.36
C PHE A 39 21.36 44.30 -27.65
N LEU A 40 21.62 44.28 -26.32
CA LEU A 40 21.73 43.05 -25.52
C LEU A 40 20.40 42.31 -25.47
N VAL A 41 19.26 43.02 -25.34
CA VAL A 41 17.90 42.42 -25.39
C VAL A 41 17.64 41.77 -26.75
N ARG A 42 17.96 42.50 -27.85
CA ARG A 42 17.77 41.96 -29.21
C ARG A 42 18.65 40.75 -29.48
N ALA A 43 19.89 40.79 -29.02
CA ALA A 43 20.80 39.65 -29.17
C ALA A 43 20.32 38.43 -28.39
N ALA A 44 19.95 38.58 -27.12
CA ALA A 44 19.39 37.50 -26.29
C ALA A 44 18.11 36.91 -26.92
N LYS A 45 17.17 37.77 -27.37
CA LYS A 45 15.96 37.33 -28.10
C LYS A 45 16.28 36.47 -29.30
N THR A 46 17.26 36.93 -30.16
CA THR A 46 17.64 36.21 -31.35
C THR A 46 18.21 34.83 -31.04
N TYR A 47 19.07 34.75 -30.01
CA TYR A 47 19.63 33.47 -29.57
C TYR A 47 18.58 32.54 -28.97
N ILE A 48 17.63 33.03 -28.16
CA ILE A 48 16.51 32.24 -27.61
C ILE A 48 15.64 31.75 -28.76
N GLN A 49 15.31 32.58 -29.73
CA GLN A 49 14.54 32.16 -30.92
C GLN A 49 15.30 31.05 -31.66
N GLY A 50 16.57 31.24 -31.96
CA GLY A 50 17.40 30.23 -32.61
C GLY A 50 17.45 28.92 -31.82
N ALA A 51 17.60 28.98 -30.50
CA ALA A 51 17.65 27.81 -29.63
C ALA A 51 16.29 27.06 -29.56
N THR A 52 15.16 27.78 -29.71
CA THR A 52 13.83 27.16 -29.75
C THR A 52 13.62 26.34 -31.05
N GLU A 53 14.16 26.83 -32.14
CA GLU A 53 13.98 26.23 -33.50
C GLU A 53 15.11 25.21 -33.83
N GLU A 54 16.22 25.19 -33.07
CA GLU A 54 17.40 24.34 -33.31
C GLU A 54 17.16 22.91 -32.85
N THR A 55 17.46 21.94 -33.69
CA THR A 55 17.30 20.51 -33.42
C THR A 55 18.60 19.80 -33.03
N ASP A 56 19.74 20.35 -33.39
CA ASP A 56 21.03 19.81 -32.97
C ASP A 56 21.35 20.24 -31.54
N PRO A 57 21.55 19.30 -30.60
CA PRO A 57 21.77 19.65 -29.18
C PRO A 57 22.97 20.52 -28.92
N ALA A 58 24.09 20.32 -29.66
CA ALA A 58 25.33 21.09 -29.44
C ALA A 58 25.17 22.54 -29.94
N ASN A 59 24.54 22.75 -31.10
CA ASN A 59 24.24 24.08 -31.59
C ASN A 59 23.26 24.81 -30.70
N ARG A 60 22.25 24.08 -30.19
CA ARG A 60 21.25 24.62 -29.26
C ARG A 60 21.92 25.10 -27.96
N GLU A 61 22.87 24.33 -27.40
CA GLU A 61 23.61 24.69 -26.19
C GLU A 61 24.43 25.95 -26.43
N GLU A 62 25.15 26.09 -27.56
CA GLU A 62 25.92 27.29 -27.91
C GLU A 62 25.04 28.55 -28.01
N LEU A 63 23.82 28.40 -28.58
CA LEU A 63 22.85 29.48 -28.66
C LEU A 63 22.36 29.90 -27.27
N LEU A 64 22.06 28.94 -26.39
CA LEU A 64 21.65 29.20 -25.03
C LEU A 64 22.73 29.86 -24.19
N GLU A 65 23.98 29.40 -24.29
CA GLU A 65 25.12 30.09 -23.64
C GLU A 65 25.27 31.54 -24.12
N SER A 66 25.10 31.78 -25.41
CA SER A 66 25.16 33.12 -25.98
C SER A 66 24.01 34.00 -25.51
N ALA A 67 22.79 33.45 -25.40
CA ALA A 67 21.64 34.14 -24.81
C ALA A 67 21.90 34.52 -23.35
N TYR A 68 22.33 33.56 -22.53
CA TYR A 68 22.64 33.79 -21.11
C TYR A 68 23.68 34.85 -20.88
N ARG A 69 24.78 34.83 -21.65
CA ARG A 69 25.86 35.84 -21.56
C ARG A 69 25.32 37.25 -21.82
N ASN A 70 24.52 37.44 -22.89
CA ASN A 70 23.92 38.75 -23.19
C ASN A 70 22.94 39.22 -22.13
N LEU A 71 22.17 38.31 -21.53
CA LEU A 71 21.22 38.61 -20.44
C LEU A 71 21.97 39.02 -19.18
N MET A 72 23.04 38.29 -18.81
CA MET A 72 23.83 38.62 -17.64
C MET A 72 24.62 39.93 -17.82
N ASP A 73 25.13 40.21 -19.01
CA ASP A 73 25.76 41.50 -19.34
C ASP A 73 24.72 42.62 -19.22
N GLY A 74 23.50 42.40 -19.63
CA GLY A 74 22.39 43.34 -19.45
C GLY A 74 22.10 43.62 -17.96
N ILE A 75 21.97 42.57 -17.15
CA ILE A 75 21.70 42.69 -15.70
C ILE A 75 22.86 43.43 -14.99
N ASN A 76 24.09 43.19 -15.40
CA ASN A 76 25.27 43.81 -14.81
C ASN A 76 25.58 45.22 -15.38
N SER A 77 24.77 45.71 -16.29
CA SER A 77 24.87 47.04 -16.90
C SER A 77 23.72 47.96 -16.44
N ASP A 78 23.42 48.99 -17.22
CA ASP A 78 22.32 49.93 -17.04
C ASP A 78 20.93 49.32 -17.44
N GLN A 79 20.88 48.05 -17.85
CA GLN A 79 19.66 47.36 -18.27
C GLN A 79 19.02 46.53 -17.18
N ALA A 80 19.55 46.54 -15.94
CA ALA A 80 18.96 45.81 -14.82
C ALA A 80 17.48 46.20 -14.51
N ASP A 81 17.11 47.44 -14.85
CA ASP A 81 15.75 47.97 -14.72
C ASP A 81 14.93 47.81 -16.01
N ASN A 82 15.42 47.14 -17.03
CA ASN A 82 14.66 46.82 -18.22
C ASN A 82 13.95 45.49 -18.05
N PRO A 83 12.58 45.44 -17.99
CA PRO A 83 11.84 44.23 -17.78
C PRO A 83 12.05 43.17 -18.88
N ALA A 84 12.41 43.59 -20.09
CA ALA A 84 12.68 42.67 -21.19
C ALA A 84 13.87 41.72 -20.90
N ILE A 85 14.91 42.20 -20.17
CA ILE A 85 16.06 41.38 -19.77
C ILE A 85 15.57 40.22 -18.88
N TRP A 86 14.75 40.51 -17.88
CA TRP A 86 14.22 39.51 -16.94
C TRP A 86 13.25 38.58 -17.63
N TYR A 87 12.35 39.08 -18.50
CA TYR A 87 11.46 38.27 -19.29
C TYR A 87 12.22 37.25 -20.15
N PHE A 88 13.24 37.68 -20.92
CA PHE A 88 14.02 36.76 -21.73
C PHE A 88 14.93 35.86 -20.89
N LEU A 89 15.35 36.25 -19.70
CA LEU A 89 16.04 35.37 -18.76
C LEU A 89 15.09 34.24 -18.29
N GLY A 90 13.83 34.57 -18.01
CA GLY A 90 12.81 33.55 -17.73
C GLY A 90 12.60 32.58 -18.89
N ARG A 91 12.59 33.09 -20.16
CA ARG A 91 12.54 32.28 -21.37
C ARG A 91 13.78 31.40 -21.57
N TYR A 92 14.94 31.87 -21.20
CA TYR A 92 16.17 31.08 -21.18
C TYR A 92 16.04 29.90 -20.21
N TYR A 93 15.68 30.16 -18.95
CA TYR A 93 15.48 29.09 -17.94
C TYR A 93 14.34 28.13 -18.32
N TYR A 94 13.30 28.62 -18.99
CA TYR A 94 12.26 27.77 -19.57
C TYR A 94 12.83 26.73 -20.56
N LEU A 95 13.75 27.13 -21.41
CA LEU A 95 14.43 26.25 -22.38
C LEU A 95 15.43 25.31 -21.72
N GLU A 96 16.01 25.69 -20.59
CA GLU A 96 16.92 24.89 -19.77
C GLU A 96 16.19 23.94 -18.80
N PHE A 97 14.87 24.01 -18.71
CA PHE A 97 14.07 23.26 -17.74
C PHE A 97 14.40 23.58 -16.27
N ASP A 98 14.85 24.80 -16.00
CA ASP A 98 15.08 25.32 -14.65
C ASP A 98 13.84 26.05 -14.14
N GLY A 99 13.00 25.36 -13.35
CA GLY A 99 11.76 25.91 -12.82
C GLY A 99 12.00 27.09 -11.87
N ALA A 100 12.96 26.98 -10.97
CA ALA A 100 13.28 28.01 -9.97
C ALA A 100 13.86 29.27 -10.65
N GLY A 101 14.78 29.09 -11.58
CA GLY A 101 15.34 30.18 -12.37
C GLY A 101 14.30 30.90 -13.20
N ALA A 102 13.42 30.13 -13.86
CA ALA A 102 12.33 30.68 -14.67
C ALA A 102 11.34 31.49 -13.82
N ASP A 103 10.86 30.95 -12.69
CA ASP A 103 9.94 31.66 -11.82
C ASP A 103 10.54 32.93 -11.23
N SER A 104 11.78 32.90 -10.77
CA SER A 104 12.53 34.06 -10.25
C SER A 104 12.64 35.18 -11.28
N ALA A 105 13.05 34.86 -12.51
CA ALA A 105 13.23 35.83 -13.58
C ALA A 105 11.88 36.37 -14.06
N PHE A 106 10.89 35.53 -14.27
CA PHE A 106 9.54 35.92 -14.65
C PHE A 106 8.87 36.79 -13.60
N SER A 107 8.99 36.45 -12.31
CA SER A 107 8.46 37.25 -11.20
C SER A 107 9.07 38.66 -11.17
N ARG A 108 10.36 38.78 -11.48
CA ARG A 108 11.01 40.10 -11.59
C ARG A 108 10.48 40.91 -12.77
N ALA A 109 10.30 40.29 -13.93
CA ALA A 109 9.72 40.94 -15.10
C ALA A 109 8.27 41.40 -14.84
N GLU A 110 7.45 40.53 -14.24
CA GLU A 110 6.04 40.77 -13.91
C GLU A 110 5.84 41.93 -12.90
N GLN A 111 6.72 42.01 -11.88
CA GLN A 111 6.73 43.15 -10.95
C GLN A 111 7.00 44.49 -11.65
N MET A 112 7.82 44.51 -12.70
CA MET A 112 8.13 45.70 -13.45
C MET A 112 7.05 46.05 -14.49
N VAL A 113 6.47 45.04 -15.14
CA VAL A 113 5.42 45.18 -16.15
C VAL A 113 4.30 44.16 -15.89
N PRO A 114 3.34 44.45 -15.03
CA PRO A 114 2.19 43.57 -14.73
C PRO A 114 1.37 43.16 -15.97
N GLY A 115 1.40 43.96 -17.04
CA GLY A 115 0.73 43.62 -18.29
C GLY A 115 1.30 42.42 -19.02
N CYS A 116 2.44 41.86 -18.56
CA CYS A 116 3.02 40.61 -19.09
C CYS A 116 2.58 39.36 -18.36
N SER A 117 1.75 39.46 -17.32
CA SER A 117 1.34 38.30 -16.49
C SER A 117 0.71 37.17 -17.29
N GLU A 118 -0.14 37.47 -18.27
CA GLU A 118 -0.79 36.43 -19.09
C GLU A 118 0.23 35.64 -19.91
N ASP A 119 1.16 36.34 -20.56
CA ASP A 119 2.22 35.75 -21.37
C ASP A 119 3.23 34.96 -20.50
N ILE A 120 3.61 35.50 -19.34
CA ILE A 120 4.49 34.84 -18.36
C ILE A 120 3.83 33.56 -17.82
N ASN A 121 2.55 33.61 -17.48
CA ASN A 121 1.83 32.44 -16.96
C ASN A 121 1.74 31.32 -17.99
N TYR A 122 1.59 31.64 -19.27
CA TYR A 122 1.68 30.64 -20.33
C TYR A 122 3.00 29.84 -20.29
N TYR A 123 4.15 30.52 -20.11
CA TYR A 123 5.46 29.85 -20.01
C TYR A 123 5.61 29.08 -18.68
N ARG A 124 5.12 29.61 -17.58
CA ARG A 124 5.13 28.90 -16.28
C ARG A 124 4.32 27.60 -16.36
N GLU A 125 3.10 27.66 -16.86
CA GLU A 125 2.22 26.48 -17.01
C GLU A 125 2.82 25.48 -17.99
N SER A 126 3.33 25.94 -19.13
CA SER A 126 3.97 25.05 -20.12
C SER A 126 5.22 24.36 -19.53
N LEU A 127 6.08 25.08 -18.82
CA LEU A 127 7.26 24.51 -18.18
C LEU A 127 6.88 23.52 -17.10
N TRP A 128 5.88 23.83 -16.28
CA TRP A 128 5.38 22.94 -15.24
C TRP A 128 4.88 21.61 -15.84
N VAL A 129 4.06 21.63 -16.88
CA VAL A 129 3.59 20.43 -17.56
C VAL A 129 4.77 19.61 -18.11
N ARG A 130 5.75 20.24 -18.70
CA ARG A 130 6.94 19.58 -19.27
C ARG A 130 7.80 18.92 -18.17
N LEU A 131 8.03 19.59 -17.04
CA LEU A 131 8.76 19.06 -15.90
C LEU A 131 8.04 17.86 -15.28
N VAL A 132 6.72 17.94 -15.08
CA VAL A 132 5.92 16.82 -14.57
C VAL A 132 6.00 15.63 -15.52
N ASN A 133 5.84 15.83 -16.84
CA ASN A 133 5.92 14.74 -17.80
C ASN A 133 7.31 14.10 -17.83
N ARG A 134 8.39 14.88 -17.80
CA ARG A 134 9.76 14.34 -17.70
C ARG A 134 9.99 13.55 -16.42
N GLY A 135 9.44 14.01 -15.30
CA GLY A 135 9.48 13.29 -14.03
C GLY A 135 8.76 11.94 -14.14
N ILE A 136 7.57 11.90 -14.76
CA ILE A 136 6.82 10.67 -15.01
C ILE A 136 7.61 9.71 -15.92
N ASP A 137 8.17 10.21 -17.01
CA ASP A 137 8.98 9.40 -17.94
C ASP A 137 10.20 8.80 -17.22
N SER A 138 10.87 9.60 -16.37
CA SER A 138 12.00 9.15 -15.55
C SER A 138 11.58 8.07 -14.54
N MET A 139 10.41 8.20 -13.91
CA MET A 139 9.85 7.16 -13.04
C MET A 139 9.59 5.86 -13.80
N GLN A 140 8.99 5.93 -14.98
CA GLN A 140 8.74 4.75 -15.82
C GLN A 140 10.04 4.04 -16.24
N ALA A 141 11.12 4.81 -16.40
CA ALA A 141 12.45 4.29 -16.68
C ALA A 141 13.22 3.84 -15.41
N TYR A 142 12.58 3.88 -14.23
CA TYR A 142 13.19 3.61 -12.92
C TYR A 142 14.39 4.54 -12.59
N ALA A 143 14.46 5.71 -13.22
CA ALA A 143 15.47 6.74 -12.95
C ALA A 143 14.99 7.69 -11.85
N PHE A 144 14.82 7.17 -10.63
CA PHE A 144 14.17 7.90 -9.53
C PHE A 144 14.86 9.20 -9.12
N ASP A 145 16.20 9.28 -9.18
CA ASP A 145 16.90 10.53 -8.85
C ASP A 145 16.57 11.65 -9.84
N GLY A 146 16.58 11.33 -11.14
CA GLY A 146 16.15 12.28 -12.17
C GLY A 146 14.68 12.70 -11.99
N ALA A 147 13.79 11.74 -11.70
CA ALA A 147 12.39 12.02 -11.42
C ALA A 147 12.20 12.96 -10.23
N LYS A 148 12.95 12.73 -9.12
CA LYS A 148 12.90 13.60 -7.93
C LYS A 148 13.33 15.03 -8.26
N ASP A 149 14.34 15.22 -9.10
CA ASP A 149 14.81 16.55 -9.51
C ASP A 149 13.77 17.26 -10.38
N GLU A 150 13.16 16.58 -11.34
CA GLU A 150 12.11 17.15 -12.18
C GLU A 150 10.87 17.56 -11.37
N PHE A 151 10.42 16.72 -10.41
CA PHE A 151 9.28 17.05 -9.56
C PHE A 151 9.59 18.16 -8.56
N ARG A 152 10.82 18.30 -8.06
CA ARG A 152 11.23 19.45 -7.24
C ARG A 152 11.16 20.73 -8.07
N ASN A 153 11.73 20.72 -9.27
CA ASN A 153 11.68 21.84 -10.20
C ASN A 153 10.23 22.25 -10.55
N ALA A 154 9.35 21.26 -10.77
CA ALA A 154 7.94 21.54 -10.99
C ALA A 154 7.26 22.19 -9.77
N ASN A 155 7.59 21.72 -8.56
CA ASN A 155 7.04 22.28 -7.33
C ASN A 155 7.59 23.70 -7.03
N ASP A 156 8.84 24.00 -7.37
CA ASP A 156 9.43 25.33 -7.23
C ASP A 156 8.71 26.34 -8.14
N LEU A 157 8.29 25.90 -9.31
CA LEU A 157 7.54 26.75 -10.27
C LEU A 157 6.08 26.96 -9.86
N SER A 158 5.44 26.00 -9.23
CA SER A 158 4.03 26.07 -8.82
C SER A 158 3.82 25.48 -7.43
N GLN A 159 3.94 26.34 -6.40
CA GLN A 159 3.73 25.94 -5.00
C GLN A 159 2.24 25.68 -4.65
N GLN A 160 1.30 26.03 -5.54
CA GLN A 160 -0.13 25.79 -5.37
C GLN A 160 -0.56 24.42 -5.89
N SER A 161 0.27 23.77 -6.71
CA SER A 161 0.03 22.40 -7.17
C SER A 161 0.58 21.37 -6.19
N ASN A 162 -0.18 20.33 -5.93
CA ASN A 162 0.25 19.21 -5.09
C ASN A 162 0.92 18.08 -5.88
N VAL A 163 0.95 18.15 -7.22
CA VAL A 163 1.37 17.04 -8.09
C VAL A 163 2.83 16.63 -7.87
N GLY A 164 3.77 17.60 -7.90
CA GLY A 164 5.18 17.33 -7.69
C GLY A 164 5.46 16.73 -6.30
N LEU A 165 4.79 17.26 -5.26
CA LEU A 165 4.88 16.74 -3.89
C LEU A 165 4.34 15.31 -3.79
N PHE A 166 3.24 15.02 -4.47
CA PHE A 166 2.61 13.70 -4.46
C PHE A 166 3.52 12.63 -5.09
N TYR A 167 4.10 12.91 -6.25
CA TYR A 167 5.05 11.99 -6.88
C TYR A 167 6.33 11.82 -6.06
N LEU A 168 6.86 12.88 -5.45
CA LEU A 168 8.01 12.79 -4.54
C LEU A 168 7.70 11.87 -3.36
N ALA A 169 6.53 12.03 -2.73
CA ALA A 169 6.10 11.16 -1.64
C ALA A 169 6.03 9.69 -2.04
N GLY A 170 5.49 9.41 -3.23
CA GLY A 170 5.40 8.06 -3.78
C GLY A 170 6.76 7.43 -4.08
N ILE A 171 7.70 8.19 -4.65
CA ILE A 171 9.07 7.71 -4.91
C ILE A 171 9.77 7.35 -3.59
N PHE A 172 9.74 8.24 -2.59
CA PHE A 172 10.35 7.96 -1.29
C PHE A 172 9.69 6.76 -0.58
N GLY A 173 8.37 6.60 -0.70
CA GLY A 173 7.67 5.41 -0.20
C GLY A 173 8.15 4.12 -0.87
N GLN A 174 8.36 4.14 -2.18
CA GLN A 174 8.87 3.00 -2.95
C GLN A 174 10.33 2.67 -2.61
N GLU A 175 11.16 3.66 -2.31
CA GLU A 175 12.53 3.49 -1.84
C GLU A 175 12.60 3.04 -0.37
N GLY A 176 11.48 3.02 0.36
CA GLY A 176 11.41 2.66 1.78
C GLY A 176 11.85 3.78 2.72
N GLU A 177 12.00 5.01 2.21
CA GLU A 177 12.33 6.19 3.00
C GLU A 177 11.07 6.79 3.63
N LEU A 178 10.52 6.09 4.64
CA LEU A 178 9.20 6.38 5.22
C LEU A 178 9.08 7.80 5.78
N ASP A 179 10.15 8.33 6.41
CA ASP A 179 10.13 9.69 6.95
C ASP A 179 10.02 10.74 5.85
N SER A 180 10.75 10.54 4.73
CA SER A 180 10.68 11.41 3.56
C SER A 180 9.31 11.33 2.90
N ALA A 181 8.76 10.12 2.73
CA ALA A 181 7.41 9.91 2.19
C ALA A 181 6.36 10.62 3.06
N LEU A 182 6.44 10.45 4.37
CA LEU A 182 5.56 11.10 5.34
C LEU A 182 5.64 12.63 5.24
N TYR A 183 6.85 13.18 5.15
CA TYR A 183 7.05 14.62 4.98
C TYR A 183 6.32 15.14 3.74
N TYR A 184 6.53 14.51 2.58
CA TYR A 184 5.93 14.97 1.34
C TYR A 184 4.43 14.75 1.28
N PHE A 185 3.90 13.61 1.75
CA PHE A 185 2.44 13.42 1.82
C PHE A 185 1.76 14.43 2.76
N LYS A 186 2.38 14.79 3.88
CA LYS A 186 1.87 15.87 4.74
C LYS A 186 1.84 17.20 4.01
N ARG A 187 2.85 17.51 3.21
CA ARG A 187 2.88 18.72 2.39
C ARG A 187 1.78 18.70 1.33
N VAL A 188 1.49 17.55 0.70
CA VAL A 188 0.31 17.39 -0.17
C VAL A 188 -0.98 17.72 0.58
N ALA A 189 -1.14 17.21 1.79
CA ALA A 189 -2.31 17.48 2.63
C ALA A 189 -2.40 18.95 3.08
N GLU A 190 -1.27 19.66 3.27
CA GLU A 190 -1.22 21.10 3.59
C GLU A 190 -1.67 21.98 2.41
N VAL A 191 -1.24 21.65 1.18
CA VAL A 191 -1.76 22.29 -0.04
C VAL A 191 -3.28 22.03 -0.14
N GLY A 192 -3.69 20.84 0.29
CA GLY A 192 -5.06 20.48 0.54
C GLY A 192 -5.96 20.55 -0.68
N MET A 193 -7.21 20.92 -0.43
CA MET A 193 -8.24 21.07 -1.47
C MET A 193 -8.12 22.39 -2.27
N ALA A 194 -7.08 23.19 -2.03
CA ALA A 194 -6.82 24.40 -2.82
C ALA A 194 -6.49 24.08 -4.28
N ASP A 195 -5.79 22.95 -4.51
CA ASP A 195 -5.58 22.41 -5.86
C ASP A 195 -6.80 21.59 -6.30
N THR A 196 -7.84 22.27 -6.75
CA THR A 196 -9.11 21.65 -7.16
C THR A 196 -8.97 20.74 -8.39
N ALA A 197 -7.93 20.92 -9.20
CA ALA A 197 -7.65 20.08 -10.36
C ALA A 197 -7.12 18.68 -9.95
N HIS A 198 -6.48 18.58 -8.77
CA HIS A 198 -5.85 17.36 -8.27
C HIS A 198 -6.25 17.06 -6.82
N VAL A 199 -7.52 17.31 -6.49
CA VAL A 199 -8.06 17.06 -5.14
C VAL A 199 -7.96 15.60 -4.70
N GLU A 200 -7.94 14.66 -5.64
CA GLU A 200 -7.76 13.23 -5.35
C GLU A 200 -6.41 12.92 -4.70
N ASN A 201 -5.36 13.67 -5.06
CA ASN A 201 -4.05 13.56 -4.41
C ASN A 201 -4.13 13.89 -2.92
N TYR A 202 -4.98 14.86 -2.53
CA TYR A 202 -5.21 15.19 -1.12
C TYR A 202 -5.79 14.00 -0.35
N TYR A 203 -6.85 13.37 -0.85
CA TYR A 203 -7.47 12.24 -0.17
C TYR A 203 -6.49 11.06 -0.05
N THR A 204 -5.82 10.73 -1.15
CA THR A 204 -4.78 9.69 -1.17
C THR A 204 -3.63 10.01 -0.21
N ALA A 205 -3.21 11.27 -0.11
CA ALA A 205 -2.16 11.66 0.82
C ALA A 205 -2.58 11.51 2.27
N VAL A 206 -3.83 11.87 2.62
CA VAL A 206 -4.36 11.72 3.99
C VAL A 206 -4.34 10.25 4.41
N GLU A 207 -4.77 9.33 3.54
CA GLU A 207 -4.73 7.88 3.79
C GLU A 207 -3.29 7.37 3.94
N ASN A 208 -2.37 7.80 3.04
CA ASN A 208 -0.97 7.39 3.12
C ASN A 208 -0.29 7.89 4.40
N VAL A 209 -0.58 9.13 4.84
CA VAL A 209 -0.05 9.65 6.12
C VAL A 209 -0.53 8.79 7.29
N ALA A 210 -1.82 8.42 7.32
CA ALA A 210 -2.37 7.56 8.37
C ALA A 210 -1.66 6.20 8.39
N THR A 211 -1.53 5.57 7.21
CA THR A 211 -0.85 4.26 7.05
C THR A 211 0.63 4.34 7.44
N LEU A 212 1.34 5.40 7.06
CA LEU A 212 2.74 5.58 7.42
C LEU A 212 2.92 5.74 8.93
N TYR A 213 2.07 6.52 9.60
CA TYR A 213 2.10 6.62 11.07
C TYR A 213 1.81 5.28 11.74
N GLN A 214 0.85 4.49 11.22
CA GLN A 214 0.58 3.13 11.70
C GLN A 214 1.81 2.22 11.54
N MET A 215 2.49 2.25 10.39
CA MET A 215 3.72 1.49 10.15
C MET A 215 4.88 1.90 11.09
N LEU A 216 4.96 3.17 11.44
CA LEU A 216 5.96 3.72 12.37
C LEU A 216 5.61 3.46 13.85
N GLY A 217 4.39 3.01 14.15
CA GLY A 217 3.90 2.79 15.52
C GLY A 217 3.57 4.10 16.25
N GLU A 218 3.34 5.17 15.52
CA GLU A 218 2.97 6.49 16.05
C GLU A 218 1.44 6.57 16.22
N TRP A 219 0.94 5.81 17.21
CA TRP A 219 -0.48 5.47 17.35
C TRP A 219 -1.41 6.67 17.54
N ASP A 220 -1.02 7.67 18.31
CA ASP A 220 -1.82 8.90 18.47
C ASP A 220 -1.99 9.63 17.13
N SER A 221 -0.91 9.69 16.33
CA SER A 221 -0.96 10.29 14.99
C SER A 221 -1.78 9.45 14.02
N THR A 222 -1.69 8.13 14.12
CA THR A 222 -2.50 7.17 13.34
C THR A 222 -3.99 7.46 13.51
N ILE A 223 -4.47 7.60 14.75
CA ILE A 223 -5.87 7.92 15.05
C ILE A 223 -6.26 9.25 14.39
N VAL A 224 -5.46 10.30 14.62
CA VAL A 224 -5.77 11.65 14.09
C VAL A 224 -5.92 11.65 12.57
N TRP A 225 -5.05 10.91 11.86
CA TRP A 225 -5.08 10.93 10.40
C TRP A 225 -6.13 9.99 9.81
N TYR A 226 -6.40 8.84 10.42
CA TYR A 226 -7.53 8.01 9.99
C TYR A 226 -8.89 8.65 10.32
N GLU A 227 -9.02 9.43 11.39
CA GLU A 227 -10.25 10.21 11.61
C GLU A 227 -10.47 11.26 10.52
N LYS A 228 -9.42 11.84 9.92
CA LYS A 228 -9.56 12.70 8.72
C LYS A 228 -10.05 11.91 7.50
N VAL A 229 -9.62 10.67 7.31
CA VAL A 229 -10.17 9.79 6.27
C VAL A 229 -11.67 9.59 6.51
N ARG A 230 -12.08 9.36 7.77
CA ARG A 230 -13.49 9.16 8.14
C ARG A 230 -14.37 10.39 7.98
N GLU A 231 -13.82 11.60 7.94
CA GLU A 231 -14.60 12.81 7.63
C GLU A 231 -15.29 12.74 6.25
N THR A 232 -14.66 12.05 5.28
CA THR A 232 -15.19 11.87 3.93
C THR A 232 -15.77 10.47 3.71
N GLU A 233 -15.16 9.45 4.32
CA GLU A 233 -15.55 8.05 4.23
C GLU A 233 -15.75 7.45 5.62
N PRO A 234 -16.88 7.72 6.30
CA PRO A 234 -17.09 7.32 7.70
C PRO A 234 -16.92 5.82 7.97
N ASN A 235 -17.20 4.98 6.98
CA ASN A 235 -17.09 3.52 7.08
C ASN A 235 -15.92 2.95 6.24
N ASN A 236 -14.85 3.75 6.02
CA ASN A 236 -13.64 3.25 5.34
C ASN A 236 -13.04 2.11 6.17
N PRO A 237 -12.88 0.90 5.59
CA PRO A 237 -12.42 -0.28 6.33
C PRO A 237 -11.03 -0.13 6.94
N ASP A 238 -10.10 0.45 6.17
CA ASP A 238 -8.71 0.63 6.61
C ASP A 238 -8.62 1.64 7.76
N ALA A 239 -9.42 2.71 7.68
CA ALA A 239 -9.48 3.71 8.74
C ALA A 239 -10.06 3.14 10.04
N LEU A 240 -11.18 2.40 9.96
CA LEU A 240 -11.76 1.76 11.12
C LEU A 240 -10.80 0.76 11.75
N PHE A 241 -10.17 -0.08 10.93
CA PHE A 241 -9.21 -1.07 11.43
C PHE A 241 -7.98 -0.40 12.05
N GLY A 242 -7.39 0.60 11.37
CA GLY A 242 -6.20 1.32 11.84
C GLY A 242 -6.45 2.07 13.16
N ILE A 243 -7.63 2.68 13.34
CA ILE A 243 -8.02 3.33 14.60
C ILE A 243 -8.19 2.30 15.71
N ALA A 244 -8.88 1.17 15.45
CA ALA A 244 -9.08 0.13 16.46
C ALA A 244 -7.74 -0.47 16.91
N GLU A 245 -6.84 -0.76 15.98
CA GLU A 245 -5.49 -1.25 16.26
C GLU A 245 -4.70 -0.23 17.10
N ALA A 246 -4.75 1.05 16.70
CA ALA A 246 -4.04 2.11 17.42
C ALA A 246 -4.55 2.27 18.87
N TYR A 247 -5.85 2.23 19.11
CA TYR A 247 -6.39 2.23 20.46
C TYR A 247 -5.96 1.00 21.27
N ALA A 248 -5.95 -0.19 20.67
CA ALA A 248 -5.52 -1.41 21.33
C ALA A 248 -4.02 -1.35 21.71
N GLU A 249 -3.16 -0.86 20.83
CA GLU A 249 -1.71 -0.70 21.09
C GLU A 249 -1.41 0.36 22.15
N LEU A 250 -2.27 1.39 22.28
CA LEU A 250 -2.21 2.39 23.36
C LEU A 250 -2.76 1.88 24.69
N GLY A 251 -3.38 0.68 24.73
CA GLY A 251 -4.05 0.14 25.91
C GLY A 251 -5.40 0.78 26.20
N ASN A 252 -5.98 1.49 25.24
CA ASN A 252 -7.31 2.12 25.33
C ASN A 252 -8.37 1.12 24.88
N GLU A 253 -8.55 0.05 25.67
CA GLU A 253 -9.41 -1.10 25.31
C GLU A 253 -10.87 -0.71 25.06
N ALA A 254 -11.41 0.22 25.87
CA ALA A 254 -12.81 0.64 25.76
C ALA A 254 -13.09 1.34 24.42
N GLU A 255 -12.20 2.21 24.00
CA GLU A 255 -12.26 2.91 22.72
C GLU A 255 -12.07 1.95 21.55
N ALA A 256 -11.12 1.01 21.66
CA ALA A 256 -10.91 -0.04 20.67
C ALA A 256 -12.19 -0.89 20.46
N LEU A 257 -12.88 -1.27 21.56
CA LEU A 257 -14.10 -2.05 21.50
C LEU A 257 -15.25 -1.32 20.77
N VAL A 258 -15.37 0.00 20.96
CA VAL A 258 -16.37 0.80 20.23
C VAL A 258 -16.14 0.71 18.72
N ILE A 259 -14.88 0.82 18.27
CA ILE A 259 -14.54 0.74 16.85
C ILE A 259 -14.70 -0.71 16.34
N TYR A 260 -14.34 -1.73 17.12
CA TYR A 260 -14.60 -3.13 16.74
C TYR A 260 -16.10 -3.42 16.57
N ASP A 261 -16.97 -2.89 17.44
CA ASP A 261 -18.42 -3.02 17.30
C ASP A 261 -18.90 -2.32 15.99
N GLU A 262 -18.33 -1.18 15.63
CA GLU A 262 -18.61 -0.50 14.36
C GLU A 262 -18.15 -1.31 13.15
N ILE A 263 -16.96 -1.92 13.20
CA ILE A 263 -16.47 -2.85 12.18
C ILE A 263 -17.42 -4.03 12.00
N LEU A 264 -17.83 -4.67 13.10
CA LEU A 264 -18.75 -5.81 13.07
C LEU A 264 -20.12 -5.45 12.50
N ALA A 265 -20.61 -4.24 12.79
CA ALA A 265 -21.85 -3.72 12.20
C ALA A 265 -21.76 -3.49 10.68
N ASN A 266 -20.55 -3.27 10.15
CA ASN A 266 -20.25 -3.05 8.74
C ASN A 266 -19.47 -4.22 8.09
N ALA A 267 -19.56 -5.43 8.65
CA ALA A 267 -18.77 -6.60 8.24
C ALA A 267 -18.93 -6.98 6.75
N ASP A 268 -20.03 -6.61 6.11
CA ASP A 268 -20.27 -6.79 4.68
C ASP A 268 -19.29 -6.03 3.79
N ARG A 269 -18.77 -4.90 4.26
CA ARG A 269 -17.78 -4.05 3.56
C ARG A 269 -16.33 -4.45 3.83
N MET A 270 -16.08 -5.17 4.94
CA MET A 270 -14.74 -5.60 5.33
C MET A 270 -14.27 -6.78 4.49
N SER A 271 -12.96 -6.90 4.25
CA SER A 271 -12.40 -8.13 3.67
C SER A 271 -12.45 -9.28 4.70
N TRP A 272 -12.36 -10.52 4.21
CA TRP A 272 -12.28 -11.69 5.11
C TRP A 272 -11.02 -11.65 6.00
N LEU A 273 -9.93 -11.06 5.48
CA LEU A 273 -8.66 -10.95 6.20
C LEU A 273 -8.72 -9.91 7.32
N ASP A 274 -9.39 -8.77 7.08
CA ASP A 274 -9.60 -7.74 8.12
C ASP A 274 -10.48 -8.29 9.24
N LEU A 275 -11.59 -8.96 8.90
CA LEU A 275 -12.45 -9.62 9.88
C LEU A 275 -11.72 -10.68 10.70
N PHE A 276 -10.82 -11.45 10.07
CA PHE A 276 -9.95 -12.38 10.77
C PHE A 276 -9.01 -11.65 11.74
N SER A 277 -8.38 -10.57 11.31
CA SER A 277 -7.48 -9.76 12.14
C SER A 277 -8.20 -9.14 13.33
N VAL A 278 -9.40 -8.59 13.11
CA VAL A 278 -10.29 -8.11 14.18
C VAL A 278 -10.63 -9.24 15.17
N GLY A 279 -10.95 -10.42 14.67
CA GLY A 279 -11.21 -11.59 15.50
C GLY A 279 -10.02 -11.98 16.39
N VAL A 280 -8.80 -11.91 15.86
CA VAL A 280 -7.56 -12.17 16.63
C VAL A 280 -7.34 -11.08 17.69
N SER A 281 -7.55 -9.81 17.36
CA SER A 281 -7.43 -8.72 18.33
C SER A 281 -8.44 -8.84 19.45
N LEU A 282 -9.69 -9.15 19.14
CA LEU A 282 -10.76 -9.38 20.10
C LEU A 282 -10.50 -10.62 20.98
N PHE A 283 -9.95 -11.70 20.41
CA PHE A 283 -9.55 -12.88 21.16
C PHE A 283 -8.46 -12.55 22.18
N ASN A 284 -7.44 -11.78 21.78
CA ASN A 284 -6.36 -11.35 22.67
C ASN A 284 -6.84 -10.40 23.79
N ALA A 285 -7.91 -9.65 23.53
CA ALA A 285 -8.59 -8.81 24.53
C ALA A 285 -9.59 -9.60 25.39
N GLU A 286 -9.65 -10.93 25.27
CA GLU A 286 -10.59 -11.82 25.96
C GLU A 286 -12.09 -11.54 25.63
N GLU A 287 -12.36 -10.78 24.55
CA GLU A 287 -13.72 -10.48 24.06
C GLU A 287 -14.22 -11.59 23.12
N PHE A 288 -14.36 -12.80 23.68
CA PHE A 288 -14.55 -14.03 22.92
C PHE A 288 -15.85 -14.05 22.09
N GLU A 289 -16.96 -13.51 22.58
CA GLU A 289 -18.22 -13.43 21.82
C GLU A 289 -18.11 -12.57 20.57
N ARG A 290 -17.41 -11.41 20.69
CA ARG A 290 -17.12 -10.55 19.55
C ARG A 290 -16.12 -11.20 18.59
N ALA A 291 -15.11 -11.89 19.11
CA ALA A 291 -14.16 -12.66 18.31
C ALA A 291 -14.88 -13.74 17.47
N VAL A 292 -15.84 -14.46 18.05
CA VAL A 292 -16.69 -15.43 17.32
C VAL A 292 -17.45 -14.74 16.19
N GLN A 293 -18.02 -13.55 16.42
CA GLN A 293 -18.75 -12.81 15.37
C GLN A 293 -17.81 -12.42 14.21
N ALA A 294 -16.64 -11.90 14.52
CA ALA A 294 -15.64 -11.51 13.52
C ALA A 294 -15.16 -12.72 12.70
N PHE A 295 -14.77 -13.81 13.35
CA PHE A 295 -14.33 -15.03 12.66
C PHE A 295 -15.46 -15.64 11.80
N LYS A 296 -16.69 -15.69 12.31
CA LYS A 296 -17.84 -16.15 11.52
C LYS A 296 -18.08 -15.29 10.29
N ALA A 297 -18.04 -13.97 10.43
CA ALA A 297 -18.22 -13.05 9.31
C ALA A 297 -17.09 -13.22 8.25
N GLY A 298 -15.84 -13.37 8.69
CA GLY A 298 -14.72 -13.68 7.79
C GLY A 298 -14.90 -15.02 7.07
N LEU A 299 -15.32 -16.06 7.80
CA LEU A 299 -15.57 -17.40 7.24
C LEU A 299 -16.82 -17.48 6.33
N GLN A 300 -17.76 -16.54 6.40
CA GLN A 300 -18.83 -16.43 5.40
C GLN A 300 -18.28 -15.97 4.05
N LYS A 301 -17.23 -15.16 4.04
CA LYS A 301 -16.57 -14.67 2.81
C LYS A 301 -15.50 -15.64 2.29
N ASN A 302 -14.78 -16.31 3.19
CA ASN A 302 -13.80 -17.34 2.87
C ASN A 302 -13.99 -18.58 3.74
N PRO A 303 -14.88 -19.52 3.35
CA PRO A 303 -15.24 -20.69 4.16
C PRO A 303 -14.10 -21.70 4.36
N TYR A 304 -13.05 -21.63 3.54
CA TYR A 304 -11.94 -22.57 3.52
C TYR A 304 -10.69 -22.01 4.20
N TYR A 305 -10.78 -20.82 4.83
CA TYR A 305 -9.63 -20.23 5.50
C TYR A 305 -9.29 -21.01 6.77
N ARG A 306 -8.22 -21.79 6.69
CA ARG A 306 -7.77 -22.72 7.74
C ARG A 306 -7.57 -22.04 9.09
N ASP A 307 -6.85 -20.89 9.09
CA ASP A 307 -6.52 -20.19 10.34
C ASP A 307 -7.75 -19.54 10.97
N GLY A 308 -8.73 -19.11 10.15
CA GLY A 308 -10.02 -18.64 10.61
C GLY A 308 -10.82 -19.72 11.33
N LEU A 309 -10.85 -20.93 10.77
CA LEU A 309 -11.49 -22.10 11.41
C LEU A 309 -10.78 -22.50 12.70
N PHE A 310 -9.43 -22.49 12.70
CA PHE A 310 -8.63 -22.85 13.86
C PHE A 310 -8.85 -21.87 15.02
N ASN A 311 -8.80 -20.56 14.74
CA ASN A 311 -9.00 -19.54 15.79
C ASN A 311 -10.45 -19.52 16.28
N LEU A 312 -11.45 -19.73 15.40
CA LEU A 312 -12.83 -19.86 15.81
C LEU A 312 -13.04 -21.07 16.74
N ALA A 313 -12.42 -22.22 16.42
CA ALA A 313 -12.50 -23.42 17.27
C ALA A 313 -11.86 -23.19 18.64
N ASN A 314 -10.71 -22.51 18.71
CA ASN A 314 -10.07 -22.14 19.99
C ASN A 314 -10.93 -21.13 20.77
N THR A 315 -11.54 -20.15 20.10
CA THR A 315 -12.45 -19.20 20.77
C THR A 315 -13.67 -19.92 21.38
N TYR A 316 -14.20 -20.88 20.67
CA TYR A 316 -15.28 -21.72 21.25
C TYR A 316 -14.81 -22.56 22.41
N LEU A 317 -13.56 -23.04 22.42
CA LEU A 317 -12.99 -23.77 23.55
C LEU A 317 -12.95 -22.89 24.82
N GLU A 318 -12.49 -21.65 24.72
CA GLU A 318 -12.49 -20.69 25.84
C GLU A 318 -13.92 -20.48 26.36
N LEU A 319 -14.87 -20.18 25.47
CA LEU A 319 -16.29 -19.99 25.85
C LEU A 319 -16.94 -21.24 26.45
N ALA A 320 -16.57 -22.44 26.01
CA ALA A 320 -17.11 -23.69 26.53
C ALA A 320 -16.57 -24.02 27.93
N GLN A 321 -15.35 -23.57 28.24
CA GLN A 321 -14.71 -23.79 29.56
C GLN A 321 -15.17 -22.78 30.63
N ASP A 322 -15.76 -21.65 30.23
CA ASP A 322 -16.24 -20.63 31.17
C ASP A 322 -17.42 -21.17 32.00
N GLN A 323 -17.16 -21.46 33.28
CA GLN A 323 -18.16 -21.98 34.22
C GLN A 323 -19.19 -20.91 34.61
N GLY A 324 -18.94 -19.63 34.37
CA GLY A 324 -19.89 -18.53 34.60
C GLY A 324 -21.06 -18.53 33.63
N ARG A 325 -20.92 -19.18 32.46
CA ARG A 325 -21.95 -19.25 31.42
C ARG A 325 -23.01 -20.31 31.72
N PRO A 326 -24.29 -20.04 31.31
CA PRO A 326 -25.33 -21.03 31.40
C PRO A 326 -24.96 -22.34 30.67
N ARG A 327 -25.33 -23.48 31.27
CA ARG A 327 -25.02 -24.78 30.68
C ARG A 327 -25.53 -24.93 29.25
N SER A 328 -26.73 -24.41 28.95
CA SER A 328 -27.32 -24.48 27.61
C SER A 328 -26.50 -23.74 26.55
N GLU A 329 -25.88 -22.62 26.92
CA GLU A 329 -25.00 -21.86 26.04
C GLU A 329 -23.69 -22.60 25.80
N ARG A 330 -23.09 -23.14 26.86
CA ARG A 330 -21.89 -23.99 26.73
C ARG A 330 -22.14 -25.22 25.87
N ASP A 331 -23.30 -25.90 26.05
CA ASP A 331 -23.69 -27.06 25.24
C ASP A 331 -23.86 -26.66 23.75
N GLN A 332 -24.34 -25.45 23.46
CA GLN A 332 -24.45 -24.94 22.09
C GLN A 332 -23.05 -24.62 21.53
N THR A 333 -22.19 -23.93 22.29
CA THR A 333 -20.81 -23.59 21.91
C THR A 333 -20.02 -24.86 21.57
N MET A 334 -20.17 -25.94 22.35
CA MET A 334 -19.51 -27.23 22.09
C MET A 334 -19.96 -27.87 20.77
N ARG A 335 -21.27 -27.79 20.42
CA ARG A 335 -21.77 -28.25 19.12
C ARG A 335 -21.23 -27.44 17.95
N GLU A 336 -21.15 -26.12 18.11
CA GLU A 336 -20.56 -25.25 17.09
C GLU A 336 -19.05 -25.52 16.94
N MET A 337 -18.31 -25.72 18.04
CA MET A 337 -16.91 -26.12 18.06
C MET A 337 -16.68 -27.45 17.33
N ASP A 338 -17.51 -28.46 17.62
CA ASP A 338 -17.49 -29.77 16.93
C ASP A 338 -17.62 -29.60 15.42
N SER A 339 -18.62 -28.85 14.96
CA SER A 339 -18.86 -28.60 13.53
C SER A 339 -17.67 -27.89 12.84
N VAL A 340 -17.11 -26.87 13.49
CA VAL A 340 -15.95 -26.11 12.94
C VAL A 340 -14.70 -26.98 12.90
N THR A 341 -14.49 -27.82 13.92
CA THR A 341 -13.31 -28.67 14.00
C THR A 341 -13.35 -29.80 12.97
N HIS A 342 -14.52 -30.35 12.66
CA HIS A 342 -14.65 -31.30 11.56
C HIS A 342 -14.29 -30.66 10.21
N ARG A 343 -14.77 -29.44 9.94
CA ARG A 343 -14.35 -28.71 8.72
C ARG A 343 -12.83 -28.46 8.68
N LEU A 344 -12.23 -28.19 9.83
CA LEU A 344 -10.78 -27.99 9.93
C LEU A 344 -10.04 -29.30 9.63
N ILE A 345 -10.52 -30.48 10.10
CA ILE A 345 -9.95 -31.78 9.77
C ILE A 345 -10.05 -32.07 8.27
N ASP A 346 -11.13 -31.67 7.61
CA ASP A 346 -11.28 -31.85 6.16
C ASP A 346 -10.25 -31.02 5.35
N ILE A 347 -9.78 -29.91 5.92
CA ILE A 347 -8.77 -29.02 5.30
C ILE A 347 -7.35 -29.45 5.68
N ASP A 348 -7.12 -29.78 6.96
CA ASP A 348 -5.81 -30.00 7.59
C ASP A 348 -5.83 -31.35 8.38
N PRO A 349 -5.98 -32.50 7.66
CA PRO A 349 -6.27 -33.79 8.30
C PRO A 349 -5.10 -34.42 9.06
N MET A 350 -3.87 -33.95 8.89
CA MET A 350 -2.68 -34.48 9.57
C MET A 350 -2.15 -33.53 10.64
N ASN A 351 -2.95 -32.60 11.11
CA ASN A 351 -2.60 -31.68 12.19
C ASN A 351 -3.13 -32.19 13.54
N ARG A 352 -2.23 -32.63 14.41
CA ARG A 352 -2.60 -33.22 15.72
C ARG A 352 -3.33 -32.20 16.62
N GLN A 353 -3.05 -30.90 16.50
CA GLN A 353 -3.71 -29.89 17.33
C GLN A 353 -5.22 -29.83 17.03
N THR A 354 -5.62 -30.03 15.78
CA THR A 354 -7.05 -30.10 15.39
C THR A 354 -7.77 -31.23 16.10
N TYR A 355 -7.15 -32.41 16.17
CA TYR A 355 -7.73 -33.55 16.89
C TYR A 355 -7.83 -33.30 18.39
N ARG A 356 -6.85 -32.60 19.00
CA ARG A 356 -6.91 -32.22 20.44
C ARG A 356 -8.09 -31.29 20.72
N ILE A 357 -8.35 -30.30 19.85
CA ILE A 357 -9.49 -29.40 19.98
C ILE A 357 -10.81 -30.18 19.86
N LEU A 358 -10.92 -31.11 18.90
CA LEU A 358 -12.09 -31.96 18.76
C LEU A 358 -12.29 -32.87 19.96
N ALA A 359 -11.25 -33.51 20.46
CA ALA A 359 -11.30 -34.36 21.67
C ALA A 359 -11.75 -33.53 22.89
N ALA A 360 -11.27 -32.28 23.03
CA ALA A 360 -11.71 -31.39 24.09
C ALA A 360 -13.21 -31.09 24.01
N ALA A 361 -13.74 -30.81 22.79
CA ALA A 361 -15.17 -30.56 22.59
C ALA A 361 -16.02 -31.77 23.03
N HIS A 362 -15.61 -32.98 22.71
CA HIS A 362 -16.30 -34.22 23.09
C HIS A 362 -16.15 -34.53 24.59
N SER A 363 -14.96 -34.32 25.15
CA SER A 363 -14.71 -34.54 26.58
C SER A 363 -15.56 -33.59 27.46
N LEU A 364 -15.66 -32.31 27.06
CA LEU A 364 -16.51 -31.32 27.77
C LEU A 364 -18.00 -31.68 27.72
N GLN A 365 -18.43 -32.44 26.71
CA GLN A 365 -19.79 -33.00 26.61
C GLN A 365 -19.99 -34.30 27.38
N GLY A 366 -18.95 -34.88 27.97
CA GLY A 366 -18.98 -36.18 28.64
C GLY A 366 -19.07 -37.38 27.68
N MET A 367 -18.58 -37.20 26.45
CA MET A 367 -18.58 -38.22 25.39
C MET A 367 -17.28 -39.01 25.41
N ASP A 368 -16.97 -39.69 26.50
CA ASP A 368 -15.68 -40.33 26.76
C ASP A 368 -15.27 -41.34 25.68
N ASP A 369 -16.24 -42.18 25.22
CA ASP A 369 -15.97 -43.17 24.16
C ASP A 369 -15.55 -42.51 22.84
N THR A 370 -16.23 -41.44 22.45
CA THR A 370 -15.89 -40.70 21.22
C THR A 370 -14.58 -39.94 21.36
N THR A 371 -14.32 -39.38 22.55
CA THR A 371 -13.01 -38.73 22.86
C THR A 371 -11.89 -39.73 22.68
N ALA A 372 -12.01 -40.98 23.20
CA ALA A 372 -11.00 -42.01 23.01
C ALA A 372 -10.78 -42.35 21.54
N ILE A 373 -11.82 -42.50 20.75
CA ILE A 373 -11.72 -42.76 19.30
C ILE A 373 -10.99 -41.63 18.57
N ILE A 374 -11.23 -40.37 18.94
CA ILE A 374 -10.56 -39.22 18.34
C ILE A 374 -9.06 -39.22 18.69
N MET A 375 -8.75 -39.51 19.95
CA MET A 375 -7.35 -39.60 20.41
C MET A 375 -6.60 -40.75 19.71
N ASP A 376 -7.23 -41.92 19.57
CA ASP A 376 -6.68 -43.06 18.84
C ASP A 376 -6.38 -42.71 17.37
N ARG A 377 -7.26 -41.94 16.72
CA ARG A 377 -7.02 -41.43 15.34
C ARG A 377 -5.83 -40.49 15.29
N MET A 378 -5.68 -39.59 16.26
CA MET A 378 -4.55 -38.68 16.37
C MET A 378 -3.24 -39.45 16.57
N GLU A 379 -3.25 -40.47 17.44
CA GLU A 379 -2.07 -41.32 17.72
C GLU A 379 -1.69 -42.23 16.56
N ALA A 380 -2.64 -42.62 15.71
CA ALA A 380 -2.41 -43.40 14.50
C ALA A 380 -1.77 -42.56 13.36
N LEU A 381 -1.60 -41.26 13.48
CA LEU A 381 -0.86 -40.47 12.52
C LEU A 381 0.61 -40.78 12.58
N THR A 382 1.20 -41.24 11.48
CA THR A 382 2.63 -41.47 11.34
C THR A 382 3.44 -40.26 10.98
N PHE A 383 2.74 -39.25 10.43
CA PHE A 383 3.29 -37.95 10.06
C PHE A 383 2.35 -36.78 10.50
N GLU A 384 2.98 -35.65 10.77
CA GLU A 384 2.25 -34.40 11.01
C GLU A 384 2.63 -33.35 9.95
N VAL A 385 1.64 -32.64 9.44
CA VAL A 385 1.83 -31.45 8.60
C VAL A 385 1.64 -30.22 9.48
N LEU A 386 2.71 -29.49 9.69
CA LEU A 386 2.70 -28.25 10.44
C LEU A 386 2.84 -27.09 9.45
N VAL A 387 1.74 -26.35 9.24
CA VAL A 387 1.78 -25.12 8.44
C VAL A 387 2.18 -23.98 9.36
N ASP A 388 3.37 -23.44 9.11
CA ASP A 388 3.94 -22.33 9.88
C ASP A 388 3.39 -20.98 9.42
N ASN A 389 3.05 -20.84 8.12
CA ASN A 389 2.52 -19.63 7.51
C ASN A 389 1.69 -19.95 6.27
N SER A 390 0.52 -19.29 6.14
CA SER A 390 -0.27 -19.32 4.91
C SER A 390 -0.89 -17.95 4.68
N ARG A 391 -0.66 -17.35 3.49
CA ARG A 391 -1.11 -15.98 3.23
C ARG A 391 -1.21 -15.65 1.75
N PRO A 392 -2.08 -14.70 1.38
CA PRO A 392 -1.98 -14.01 0.10
C PRO A 392 -0.63 -13.30 -0.01
N ILE A 393 -0.07 -13.28 -1.22
CA ILE A 393 1.12 -12.52 -1.60
C ILE A 393 0.81 -11.72 -2.87
N SER A 394 1.70 -10.82 -3.27
CA SER A 394 1.53 -10.08 -4.53
C SER A 394 1.40 -11.06 -5.71
N GLY A 395 0.25 -11.04 -6.38
CA GLY A 395 -0.05 -11.90 -7.53
C GLY A 395 -0.30 -13.38 -7.21
N GLY A 396 -0.52 -13.76 -5.93
CA GLY A 396 -0.73 -15.19 -5.62
C GLY A 396 -0.94 -15.53 -4.16
N PHE A 397 -0.59 -16.77 -3.80
CA PHE A 397 -0.75 -17.33 -2.46
C PHE A 397 0.46 -18.19 -2.08
N ALA A 398 0.92 -18.08 -0.82
CA ALA A 398 2.03 -18.86 -0.29
C ALA A 398 1.61 -19.70 0.91
N VAL A 399 2.13 -20.93 0.99
CA VAL A 399 1.98 -21.85 2.13
C VAL A 399 3.35 -22.43 2.47
N ALA A 400 3.83 -22.18 3.68
CA ALA A 400 5.09 -22.69 4.16
C ALA A 400 4.91 -23.50 5.44
N GLY A 401 5.69 -24.57 5.60
CA GLY A 401 5.56 -25.44 6.74
C GLY A 401 6.59 -26.55 6.81
N ARG A 402 6.25 -27.55 7.59
CA ARG A 402 7.11 -28.72 7.83
C ARG A 402 6.30 -30.01 7.84
N LEU A 403 6.90 -31.06 7.25
CA LEU A 403 6.47 -32.44 7.45
C LEU A 403 7.30 -33.02 8.60
N VAL A 404 6.65 -33.65 9.56
CA VAL A 404 7.33 -34.26 10.74
C VAL A 404 7.01 -35.72 10.79
N ASN A 405 8.08 -36.58 10.84
CA ASN A 405 7.92 -38.00 11.12
C ASN A 405 7.67 -38.21 12.61
N LEU A 406 6.52 -38.78 12.96
CA LEU A 406 6.12 -39.06 14.34
C LEU A 406 6.58 -40.43 14.84
N GLU A 407 7.11 -41.29 13.93
CA GLU A 407 7.55 -42.64 14.26
C GLU A 407 8.96 -42.66 14.88
N SER A 408 9.23 -43.69 15.67
CA SER A 408 10.54 -43.94 16.26
C SER A 408 11.54 -44.59 15.29
N SER A 409 11.15 -44.81 14.04
CA SER A 409 11.94 -45.42 12.96
C SER A 409 11.89 -44.54 11.69
N PRO A 410 12.90 -44.70 10.80
CA PRO A 410 12.80 -44.04 9.48
C PRO A 410 11.56 -44.51 8.72
N THR A 411 10.76 -43.57 8.25
CA THR A 411 9.49 -43.84 7.60
C THR A 411 9.36 -43.00 6.33
N THR A 412 8.80 -43.60 5.27
CA THR A 412 8.57 -42.88 4.00
C THR A 412 7.32 -42.02 4.14
N VAL A 413 7.48 -40.71 3.88
CA VAL A 413 6.36 -39.73 3.86
C VAL A 413 5.41 -40.10 2.74
N PRO A 414 4.10 -40.24 3.00
CA PRO A 414 3.12 -40.40 1.92
C PRO A 414 3.14 -39.18 0.99
N THR A 415 2.75 -39.40 -0.25
CA THR A 415 2.54 -38.27 -1.18
C THR A 415 1.39 -37.40 -0.67
N ILE A 416 1.63 -36.09 -0.48
CA ILE A 416 0.67 -35.13 0.01
C ILE A 416 0.40 -34.14 -1.11
N THR A 417 -0.87 -34.05 -1.55
CA THR A 417 -1.28 -33.10 -2.58
C THR A 417 -1.97 -31.92 -1.93
N PHE A 418 -1.37 -30.74 -2.04
CA PHE A 418 -2.00 -29.46 -1.71
C PHE A 418 -2.89 -29.01 -2.86
N GLU A 419 -4.12 -28.67 -2.55
CA GLU A 419 -5.10 -28.08 -3.45
C GLU A 419 -5.27 -26.62 -3.05
N PHE A 420 -4.98 -25.70 -3.96
CA PHE A 420 -5.17 -24.25 -3.77
C PHE A 420 -6.55 -23.84 -4.29
N LEU A 421 -7.33 -23.14 -3.47
CA LEU A 421 -8.75 -22.94 -3.66
C LEU A 421 -9.11 -21.47 -3.87
N ASP A 422 -10.11 -21.23 -4.72
CA ASP A 422 -10.82 -19.95 -4.78
C ASP A 422 -11.82 -19.79 -3.61
N ALA A 423 -12.45 -18.63 -3.51
CA ALA A 423 -13.45 -18.33 -2.46
C ALA A 423 -14.68 -19.26 -2.52
N SER A 424 -14.95 -19.90 -3.64
CA SER A 424 -16.04 -20.86 -3.84
C SER A 424 -15.63 -22.30 -3.50
N GLY A 425 -14.33 -22.54 -3.21
CA GLY A 425 -13.76 -23.86 -2.92
C GLY A 425 -13.40 -24.68 -4.15
N ASN A 426 -13.39 -24.07 -5.34
CA ASN A 426 -12.92 -24.73 -6.53
C ASN A 426 -11.38 -24.79 -6.51
N VAL A 427 -10.82 -25.91 -6.98
CA VAL A 427 -9.38 -26.10 -7.09
C VAL A 427 -8.85 -25.29 -8.29
N VAL A 428 -8.00 -24.30 -8.00
CA VAL A 428 -7.33 -23.45 -9.00
C VAL A 428 -6.02 -24.11 -9.46
N SER A 429 -5.25 -24.64 -8.52
CA SER A 429 -3.99 -25.33 -8.79
C SER A 429 -3.70 -26.40 -7.73
N THR A 430 -2.75 -27.29 -8.02
CA THR A 430 -2.31 -28.32 -7.10
C THR A 430 -0.79 -28.41 -7.08
N GLU A 431 -0.23 -28.76 -5.92
CA GLU A 431 1.19 -29.05 -5.77
C GLU A 431 1.38 -30.25 -4.84
N THR A 432 2.38 -31.07 -5.12
CA THR A 432 2.59 -32.33 -4.42
C THR A 432 3.95 -32.35 -3.73
N ILE A 433 3.97 -32.76 -2.47
CA ILE A 433 5.16 -32.94 -1.63
C ILE A 433 5.19 -34.35 -1.03
N GLY A 434 6.31 -34.76 -0.45
CA GLY A 434 6.48 -36.09 0.17
C GLY A 434 7.14 -37.10 -0.74
N GLY A 435 7.05 -38.40 -0.39
CA GLY A 435 7.67 -39.49 -1.12
C GLY A 435 9.10 -39.81 -0.67
N GLU A 436 9.75 -38.98 0.13
CA GLU A 436 11.05 -39.23 0.74
C GLU A 436 10.94 -39.95 2.08
N THR A 437 12.05 -40.53 2.55
CA THR A 437 12.15 -41.15 3.88
C THR A 437 12.75 -40.14 4.86
N LEU A 438 12.04 -39.89 5.96
CA LEU A 438 12.52 -39.09 7.09
C LEU A 438 12.97 -40.00 8.24
N GLY A 439 14.05 -39.63 8.92
CA GLY A 439 14.50 -40.29 10.14
C GLY A 439 13.54 -40.13 11.31
N PRO A 440 13.76 -40.79 12.45
CA PRO A 440 12.90 -40.67 13.64
C PRO A 440 12.82 -39.22 14.13
N ASN A 441 11.62 -38.70 14.29
CA ASN A 441 11.36 -37.31 14.68
C ASN A 441 12.00 -36.23 13.77
N GLU A 442 12.45 -36.62 12.58
CA GLU A 442 13.00 -35.70 11.60
C GLU A 442 11.87 -34.84 10.98
N SER A 443 12.18 -33.59 10.67
CA SER A 443 11.27 -32.68 9.99
C SER A 443 11.91 -32.16 8.71
N LYS A 444 11.09 -32.02 7.66
CA LYS A 444 11.48 -31.41 6.39
C LYS A 444 10.58 -30.20 6.09
N ARG A 445 11.20 -29.07 5.76
CA ARG A 445 10.50 -27.86 5.33
C ARG A 445 9.95 -28.00 3.92
N PHE A 446 8.80 -27.38 3.68
CA PHE A 446 8.25 -27.13 2.36
C PHE A 446 7.84 -25.66 2.24
N ASP A 447 7.86 -25.18 0.99
CA ASP A 447 7.51 -23.80 0.65
C ASP A 447 6.80 -23.85 -0.71
N LEU A 448 5.50 -23.57 -0.72
CA LEU A 448 4.64 -23.70 -1.89
C LEU A 448 4.14 -22.31 -2.25
N THR A 449 4.32 -21.92 -3.52
CA THR A 449 3.87 -20.61 -4.02
C THR A 449 3.12 -20.79 -5.32
N GLN A 450 1.91 -20.24 -5.37
CA GLN A 450 1.04 -20.29 -6.54
C GLN A 450 0.73 -18.91 -7.05
N ALA A 451 0.95 -18.66 -8.34
CA ALA A 451 0.76 -17.36 -8.99
C ALA A 451 -0.67 -17.23 -9.52
N SER A 452 -1.63 -16.92 -8.65
CA SER A 452 -3.01 -16.59 -9.02
C SER A 452 -3.68 -15.79 -7.91
N GLU A 453 -4.19 -14.61 -8.24
CA GLU A 453 -4.92 -13.74 -7.31
C GLU A 453 -6.27 -14.32 -6.88
N SER A 454 -6.81 -15.30 -7.60
CA SER A 454 -8.06 -15.96 -7.23
C SER A 454 -7.91 -16.93 -6.07
N ILE A 455 -6.68 -17.30 -5.69
CA ILE A 455 -6.42 -18.23 -4.60
C ILE A 455 -6.53 -17.48 -3.26
N VAL A 456 -7.42 -17.98 -2.40
CA VAL A 456 -7.66 -17.41 -1.06
C VAL A 456 -7.54 -18.44 0.06
N ALA A 457 -7.40 -19.73 -0.27
CA ALA A 457 -7.32 -20.81 0.69
C ALA A 457 -6.58 -22.02 0.12
N TRP A 458 -6.35 -23.00 0.97
CA TRP A 458 -5.74 -24.27 0.63
C TRP A 458 -6.32 -25.41 1.48
N ARG A 459 -6.20 -26.62 1.00
CA ARG A 459 -6.35 -27.86 1.74
C ARG A 459 -5.38 -28.90 1.20
N TYR A 460 -5.17 -29.97 1.92
CA TYR A 460 -4.37 -31.07 1.39
C TYR A 460 -4.98 -32.45 1.65
N ARG A 461 -4.52 -33.42 0.88
CA ARG A 461 -4.89 -34.83 1.03
C ARG A 461 -3.63 -35.68 0.97
N ALA A 462 -3.53 -36.67 1.86
CA ALA A 462 -2.53 -37.72 1.74
C ALA A 462 -2.93 -38.69 0.63
N GLY A 463 -1.98 -39.03 -0.25
CA GLY A 463 -2.15 -40.09 -1.21
C GLY A 463 -2.25 -41.45 -0.49
N SER A 464 -3.10 -42.33 -1.01
CA SER A 464 -3.26 -43.70 -0.50
C SER A 464 -2.03 -44.58 -0.81
#